data_dc17034230aa088d404d560d31207d1b
#
_entry.id   dc17034230aa088d404d560d31207d1b
#
_cell.length_a   1.000
_cell.length_b   1.000
_cell.length_c   1.000
_cell.angle_alpha   90.00
_cell.angle_beta   90.00
_cell.angle_gamma   90.00
#
_symmetry.space_group_name_H-M   'P 1'
#
loop_
_entity.id
_entity.type
_entity.pdbx_description
1 polymer ?
#
loop_
_entity_poly.entity_id
_entity_poly.type
_entity_poly.pdbx_seq_one_letter_code
_entity_poly.pdbx_strand_id
1 'polypeptide(L)'
;MSGLKIKQEWMQKTVVVWFGALLCCLLWGSAFPCIKIGYRLFEVDAADTASQILFAGCRFTLAGVLAAGIGSVMEGRFLRPERKAAKEIIWLSLLQTIIQYFLFYMGLAHTSGVKASIIEAVNVFIAILVAGFLFHQEKITSRKITGCILGFAGVDRK
;
A
#
# COMPACT_ATOMS: atom_id res chain seq x y z
N MET A 1 22.50 -21.37 -6.16
CA MET A 1 22.10 -21.09 -4.75
C MET A 1 22.93 -20.00 -4.06
N SER A 2 24.17 -19.69 -4.48
CA SER A 2 25.01 -18.63 -3.86
C SER A 2 24.52 -17.20 -4.13
N GLY A 3 24.03 -16.90 -5.31
CA GLY A 3 23.57 -15.55 -5.67
C GLY A 3 22.33 -15.07 -4.91
N LEU A 4 21.43 -15.96 -4.51
CA LEU A 4 20.26 -15.63 -3.69
C LEU A 4 20.64 -15.27 -2.24
N LYS A 5 21.64 -15.95 -1.66
CA LYS A 5 22.15 -15.63 -0.31
C LYS A 5 22.83 -14.26 -0.26
N ILE A 6 23.67 -13.95 -1.22
CA ILE A 6 24.37 -12.65 -1.31
C ILE A 6 23.35 -11.50 -1.48
N LYS A 7 22.30 -11.71 -2.30
CA LYS A 7 21.21 -10.73 -2.49
C LYS A 7 20.42 -10.51 -1.18
N GLN A 8 20.22 -11.58 -0.40
CA GLN A 8 19.49 -11.53 0.86
C GLN A 8 20.28 -10.82 1.96
N GLU A 9 21.59 -11.07 2.07
CA GLU A 9 22.46 -10.38 3.02
C GLU A 9 22.60 -8.89 2.72
N TRP A 10 22.65 -8.52 1.44
CA TRP A 10 22.71 -7.12 1.02
C TRP A 10 21.44 -6.34 1.37
N MET A 11 20.28 -6.98 1.21
CA MET A 11 18.97 -6.40 1.56
C MET A 11 18.76 -6.26 3.08
N GLN A 12 19.53 -6.96 3.91
CA GLN A 12 19.48 -6.85 5.37
C GLN A 12 20.41 -5.78 5.94
N LYS A 13 21.25 -5.15 5.10
CA LYS A 13 22.09 -4.03 5.57
C LYS A 13 21.22 -2.87 6.01
N THR A 14 21.44 -2.37 7.22
CA THR A 14 20.66 -1.29 7.83
C THR A 14 20.50 -0.08 6.90
N VAL A 15 21.57 0.31 6.20
CA VAL A 15 21.54 1.42 5.23
C VAL A 15 20.58 1.17 4.07
N VAL A 16 20.58 -0.05 3.50
CA VAL A 16 19.68 -0.42 2.39
C VAL A 16 18.24 -0.42 2.85
N VAL A 17 17.97 -0.92 4.06
CA VAL A 17 16.63 -0.89 4.67
C VAL A 17 16.16 0.54 4.89
N TRP A 18 17.01 1.44 5.39
CA TRP A 18 16.66 2.85 5.59
C TRP A 18 16.32 3.55 4.27
N PHE A 19 17.17 3.40 3.24
CA PHE A 19 16.90 3.98 1.92
C PHE A 19 15.65 3.39 1.27
N GLY A 20 15.46 2.07 1.39
CA GLY A 20 14.25 1.40 0.89
C GLY A 20 12.99 1.90 1.59
N ALA A 21 13.02 2.02 2.92
CA ALA A 21 11.90 2.55 3.69
C ALA A 21 11.59 4.01 3.31
N LEU A 22 12.61 4.86 3.19
CA LEU A 22 12.45 6.25 2.77
C LEU A 22 11.79 6.33 1.39
N LEU A 23 12.28 5.56 0.41
CA LEU A 23 11.71 5.50 -0.92
C LEU A 23 10.24 5.06 -0.90
N CYS A 24 9.93 4.00 -0.15
CA CYS A 24 8.54 3.54 0.02
C CYS A 24 7.64 4.61 0.63
N CYS A 25 8.12 5.32 1.66
CA CYS A 25 7.38 6.41 2.29
C CYS A 25 7.13 7.58 1.31
N LEU A 26 8.13 7.96 0.51
CA LEU A 26 7.97 9.01 -0.51
C LEU A 26 6.98 8.61 -1.59
N LEU A 27 7.07 7.38 -2.11
CA LEU A 27 6.15 6.86 -3.11
C LEU A 27 4.72 6.76 -2.57
N TRP A 28 4.56 6.27 -1.35
CA TRP A 28 3.24 6.19 -0.71
C TRP A 28 2.65 7.56 -0.42
N GLY A 29 3.43 8.48 0.15
CA GLY A 29 2.98 9.84 0.45
C GLY A 29 2.63 10.64 -0.80
N SER A 30 3.34 10.44 -1.92
CA SER A 30 3.04 11.09 -3.19
C SER A 30 1.74 10.59 -3.85
N ALA A 31 1.23 9.41 -3.46
CA ALA A 31 0.03 8.85 -4.06
C ALA A 31 -1.21 9.75 -3.86
N PHE A 32 -1.37 10.35 -2.67
CA PHE A 32 -2.52 11.21 -2.36
C PHE A 32 -2.59 12.47 -3.25
N PRO A 33 -1.52 13.30 -3.33
CA PRO A 33 -1.54 14.44 -4.24
C PRO A 33 -1.62 14.02 -5.71
N CYS A 34 -0.95 12.93 -6.13
CA CYS A 34 -1.02 12.45 -7.51
C CYS A 34 -2.44 12.04 -7.91
N ILE A 35 -3.19 11.35 -7.05
CA ILE A 35 -4.58 11.00 -7.31
C ILE A 35 -5.44 12.26 -7.44
N LYS A 36 -5.26 13.24 -6.55
CA LYS A 36 -6.00 14.51 -6.62
C LYS A 36 -5.69 15.32 -7.88
N ILE A 37 -4.43 15.34 -8.30
CA ILE A 37 -4.03 15.94 -9.57
C ILE A 37 -4.67 15.19 -10.74
N GLY A 38 -4.67 13.85 -10.71
CA GLY A 38 -5.32 13.02 -11.72
C GLY A 38 -6.82 13.31 -11.82
N TYR A 39 -7.54 13.43 -10.72
CA TYR A 39 -8.95 13.79 -10.72
C TYR A 39 -9.21 15.16 -11.38
N ARG A 40 -8.34 16.13 -11.11
CA ARG A 40 -8.44 17.45 -11.73
C ARG A 40 -8.14 17.44 -13.23
N LEU A 41 -7.13 16.67 -13.66
CA LEU A 41 -6.72 16.59 -15.08
C LEU A 41 -7.75 15.86 -15.94
N PHE A 42 -8.41 14.85 -15.39
CA PHE A 42 -9.44 14.06 -16.09
C PHE A 42 -10.85 14.54 -15.77
N GLU A 43 -11.00 15.68 -15.09
CA GLU A 43 -12.29 16.29 -14.73
C GLU A 43 -13.23 15.30 -14.01
N VAL A 44 -12.64 14.41 -13.16
CA VAL A 44 -13.39 13.42 -12.39
C VAL A 44 -14.09 14.12 -11.24
N ASP A 45 -15.41 14.20 -11.31
CA ASP A 45 -16.23 14.81 -10.25
C ASP A 45 -16.29 13.90 -9.02
N ALA A 46 -16.39 14.53 -7.83
CA ALA A 46 -16.58 13.82 -6.58
C ALA A 46 -17.90 13.04 -6.52
N ALA A 47 -18.91 13.46 -7.25
CA ALA A 47 -20.19 12.77 -7.37
C ALA A 47 -20.19 11.63 -8.42
N ASP A 48 -19.20 11.60 -9.34
CA ASP A 48 -19.13 10.60 -10.41
C ASP A 48 -18.30 9.38 -9.99
N THR A 49 -18.95 8.46 -9.30
CA THR A 49 -18.36 7.19 -8.86
C THR A 49 -17.87 6.34 -10.04
N ALA A 50 -18.53 6.40 -11.20
CA ALA A 50 -18.16 5.59 -12.36
C ALA A 50 -16.80 6.02 -12.91
N SER A 51 -16.56 7.32 -13.08
CA SER A 51 -15.27 7.86 -13.50
C SER A 51 -14.16 7.61 -12.48
N GLN A 52 -14.47 7.64 -11.17
CA GLN A 52 -13.51 7.28 -10.12
C GLN A 52 -13.07 5.81 -10.21
N ILE A 53 -14.01 4.89 -10.43
CA ILE A 53 -13.72 3.46 -10.61
C ILE A 53 -12.91 3.23 -11.88
N LEU A 54 -13.28 3.88 -12.99
CA LEU A 54 -12.55 3.77 -14.24
C LEU A 54 -11.10 4.27 -14.09
N PHE A 55 -10.90 5.42 -13.46
CA PHE A 55 -9.58 5.99 -13.17
C PHE A 55 -8.73 5.03 -12.33
N ALA A 56 -9.30 4.49 -11.25
CA ALA A 56 -8.64 3.50 -10.40
C ALA A 56 -8.29 2.23 -11.21
N GLY A 57 -9.23 1.71 -11.99
CA GLY A 57 -9.04 0.52 -12.83
C GLY A 57 -7.91 0.68 -13.84
N CYS A 58 -7.89 1.78 -14.57
CA CYS A 58 -6.79 2.09 -15.53
C CYS A 58 -5.44 2.18 -14.82
N ARG A 59 -5.36 2.87 -13.67
CA ARG A 59 -4.14 3.01 -12.90
C ARG A 59 -3.62 1.68 -12.39
N PHE A 60 -4.47 0.82 -11.82
CA PHE A 60 -4.06 -0.49 -11.31
C PHE A 60 -3.69 -1.46 -12.44
N THR A 61 -4.40 -1.42 -13.56
CA THR A 61 -4.05 -2.23 -14.74
C THR A 61 -2.66 -1.86 -15.26
N LEU A 62 -2.39 -0.56 -15.43
CA LEU A 62 -1.08 -0.08 -15.86
C LEU A 62 0.02 -0.48 -14.87
N ALA A 63 -0.21 -0.29 -13.57
CA ALA A 63 0.74 -0.69 -12.53
C ALA A 63 1.00 -2.20 -12.54
N GLY A 64 -0.04 -3.02 -12.72
CA GLY A 64 0.06 -4.47 -12.80
C GLY A 64 0.88 -4.94 -14.02
N VAL A 65 0.63 -4.34 -15.18
CA VAL A 65 1.39 -4.64 -16.40
C VAL A 65 2.86 -4.26 -16.25
N LEU A 66 3.14 -3.07 -15.70
CA LEU A 66 4.51 -2.63 -15.43
C LEU A 66 5.22 -3.54 -14.42
N ALA A 67 4.55 -3.89 -13.33
CA ALA A 67 5.12 -4.77 -12.31
C ALA A 67 5.42 -6.17 -12.87
N ALA A 68 4.50 -6.74 -13.64
CA ALA A 68 4.70 -8.04 -14.29
C ALA A 68 5.83 -7.98 -15.33
N GLY A 69 5.92 -6.90 -16.10
CA GLY A 69 6.99 -6.68 -17.07
C GLY A 69 8.37 -6.58 -16.42
N ILE A 70 8.49 -5.69 -15.41
CA ILE A 70 9.75 -5.51 -14.66
C ILE A 70 10.16 -6.81 -13.97
N GLY A 71 9.22 -7.48 -13.30
CA GLY A 71 9.50 -8.75 -12.63
C GLY A 71 9.95 -9.85 -13.59
N SER A 72 9.32 -9.94 -14.77
CA SER A 72 9.71 -10.91 -15.82
C SER A 72 11.11 -10.65 -16.35
N VAL A 73 11.47 -9.38 -16.55
CA VAL A 73 12.82 -9.00 -16.99
C VAL A 73 13.85 -9.30 -15.91
N MET A 74 13.56 -9.01 -14.66
CA MET A 74 14.48 -9.26 -13.53
C MET A 74 14.73 -10.74 -13.29
N GLU A 75 13.72 -11.60 -13.49
CA GLU A 75 13.86 -13.06 -13.33
C GLU A 75 14.30 -13.77 -14.62
N GLY A 76 14.35 -13.09 -15.75
CA GLY A 76 14.68 -13.67 -17.05
C GLY A 76 13.67 -14.71 -17.56
N ARG A 77 12.46 -14.73 -16.96
CA ARG A 77 11.37 -15.64 -17.33
C ARG A 77 10.03 -14.94 -17.17
N PHE A 78 9.06 -15.35 -17.99
CA PHE A 78 7.70 -14.83 -17.86
C PHE A 78 7.07 -15.32 -16.55
N LEU A 79 6.74 -14.36 -15.67
CA LEU A 79 6.11 -14.64 -14.39
C LEU A 79 4.65 -15.08 -14.63
N ARG A 80 4.37 -16.34 -14.36
CA ARG A 80 3.02 -16.88 -14.37
C ARG A 80 2.64 -17.33 -12.96
N PRO A 81 1.48 -16.91 -12.44
CA PRO A 81 0.99 -17.42 -11.16
C PRO A 81 0.70 -18.93 -11.30
N GLU A 82 1.06 -19.69 -10.30
CA GLU A 82 0.69 -21.11 -10.24
C GLU A 82 -0.83 -21.24 -10.12
N ARG A 83 -1.40 -22.21 -10.84
CA ARG A 83 -2.86 -22.48 -10.79
C ARG A 83 -3.38 -22.74 -9.38
N LYS A 84 -2.54 -23.32 -8.51
CA LYS A 84 -2.87 -23.59 -7.10
C LYS A 84 -3.03 -22.32 -6.28
N ALA A 85 -2.26 -21.26 -6.59
CA ALA A 85 -2.33 -19.98 -5.90
C ALA A 85 -3.41 -19.04 -6.49
N ALA A 86 -4.06 -19.43 -7.59
CA ALA A 86 -5.02 -18.56 -8.27
C ALA A 86 -6.21 -18.19 -7.38
N LYS A 87 -6.70 -19.11 -6.57
CA LYS A 87 -7.82 -18.87 -5.64
C LYS A 87 -7.44 -17.83 -4.58
N GLU A 88 -6.29 -17.98 -3.96
CA GLU A 88 -5.77 -17.06 -2.94
C GLU A 88 -5.51 -15.67 -3.55
N ILE A 89 -4.95 -15.64 -4.76
CA ILE A 89 -4.71 -14.38 -5.50
C ILE A 89 -6.04 -13.66 -5.77
N ILE A 90 -7.07 -14.38 -6.23
CA ILE A 90 -8.39 -13.80 -6.50
C ILE A 90 -9.00 -13.25 -5.21
N TRP A 91 -8.98 -13.99 -4.11
CA TRP A 91 -9.52 -13.53 -2.83
C TRP A 91 -8.78 -12.30 -2.30
N LEU A 92 -7.45 -12.32 -2.33
CA LEU A 92 -6.63 -11.18 -1.93
C LEU A 92 -6.89 -9.97 -2.81
N SER A 93 -6.98 -10.15 -4.13
CA SER A 93 -7.28 -9.06 -5.06
C SER A 93 -8.67 -8.47 -4.82
N LEU A 94 -9.66 -9.31 -4.55
CA LEU A 94 -11.03 -8.85 -4.29
C LEU A 94 -11.10 -8.03 -3.01
N LEU A 95 -10.57 -8.55 -1.90
CA LEU A 95 -10.65 -7.90 -0.60
C LEU A 95 -9.70 -6.70 -0.48
N GLN A 96 -8.44 -6.90 -0.77
CA GLN A 96 -7.39 -5.92 -0.51
C GLN A 96 -7.22 -4.89 -1.63
N THR A 97 -7.59 -5.24 -2.86
CA THR A 97 -7.45 -4.28 -3.97
C THR A 97 -8.80 -3.71 -4.35
N ILE A 98 -9.77 -4.55 -4.73
CA ILE A 98 -11.04 -4.03 -5.28
C ILE A 98 -11.84 -3.32 -4.19
N ILE A 99 -12.19 -4.01 -3.10
CA ILE A 99 -13.07 -3.45 -2.06
C ILE A 99 -12.38 -2.31 -1.31
N GLN A 100 -11.14 -2.52 -0.86
CA GLN A 100 -10.40 -1.53 -0.09
C GLN A 100 -10.18 -0.25 -0.89
N TYR A 101 -9.71 -0.35 -2.14
CA TYR A 101 -9.43 0.84 -2.95
C TYR A 101 -10.70 1.50 -3.49
N PHE A 102 -11.76 0.75 -3.74
CA PHE A 102 -13.06 1.33 -4.05
C PHE A 102 -13.50 2.31 -2.96
N LEU A 103 -13.52 1.85 -1.71
CA LEU A 103 -13.87 2.69 -0.56
C LEU A 103 -12.89 3.85 -0.36
N PHE A 104 -11.59 3.59 -0.56
CA PHE A 104 -10.54 4.60 -0.46
C PHE A 104 -10.70 5.72 -1.49
N TYR A 105 -10.93 5.39 -2.76
CA TYR A 105 -11.10 6.40 -3.82
C TYR A 105 -12.37 7.21 -3.64
N MET A 106 -13.47 6.58 -3.25
CA MET A 106 -14.70 7.30 -2.91
C MET A 106 -14.47 8.27 -1.73
N GLY A 107 -13.85 7.81 -0.66
CA GLY A 107 -13.52 8.65 0.49
C GLY A 107 -12.59 9.80 0.13
N LEU A 108 -11.57 9.54 -0.70
CA LEU A 108 -10.62 10.55 -1.15
C LEU A 108 -11.26 11.59 -2.08
N ALA A 109 -12.27 11.24 -2.86
CA ALA A 109 -13.00 12.18 -3.71
C ALA A 109 -13.68 13.27 -2.86
N HIS A 110 -14.27 12.89 -1.72
CA HIS A 110 -15.01 13.78 -0.81
C HIS A 110 -14.14 14.42 0.29
N THR A 111 -12.85 14.11 0.36
CA THR A 111 -11.97 14.54 1.46
C THR A 111 -10.70 15.18 0.90
N SER A 112 -10.07 16.08 1.66
CA SER A 112 -8.75 16.59 1.28
C SER A 112 -7.69 15.49 1.41
N GLY A 113 -6.66 15.55 0.54
CA GLY A 113 -5.56 14.57 0.58
C GLY A 113 -4.84 14.51 1.94
N VAL A 114 -4.74 15.65 2.63
CA VAL A 114 -4.13 15.73 3.97
C VAL A 114 -4.96 14.96 5.00
N LYS A 115 -6.29 15.18 5.02
CA LYS A 115 -7.17 14.43 5.95
C LYS A 115 -7.17 12.93 5.65
N ALA A 116 -7.19 12.56 4.36
CA ALA A 116 -7.11 11.15 3.97
C ALA A 116 -5.80 10.49 4.42
N SER A 117 -4.66 11.18 4.30
CA SER A 117 -3.37 10.63 4.74
C SER A 117 -3.29 10.46 6.26
N ILE A 118 -3.93 11.34 7.04
CA ILE A 118 -4.02 11.21 8.50
C ILE A 118 -4.86 9.98 8.88
N ILE A 119 -6.02 9.80 8.24
CA ILE A 119 -6.89 8.63 8.49
C ILE A 119 -6.16 7.34 8.12
N GLU A 120 -5.43 7.33 7.01
CA GLU A 120 -4.65 6.16 6.59
C GLU A 120 -3.51 5.84 7.57
N ALA A 121 -2.87 6.85 8.16
CA ALA A 121 -1.86 6.64 9.18
C ALA A 121 -2.42 5.92 10.43
N VAL A 122 -3.67 6.23 10.83
CA VAL A 122 -4.35 5.57 11.95
C VAL A 122 -4.58 4.08 11.68
N ASN A 123 -4.85 3.71 10.43
CA ASN A 123 -5.05 2.32 10.01
C ASN A 123 -3.86 1.42 10.38
N VAL A 124 -2.63 1.91 10.27
CA VAL A 124 -1.42 1.16 10.64
C VAL A 124 -1.40 0.81 12.12
N PHE A 125 -1.79 1.74 13.00
CA PHE A 125 -1.86 1.49 14.44
C PHE A 125 -2.93 0.46 14.79
N ILE A 126 -4.10 0.57 14.16
CA ILE A 126 -5.20 -0.39 14.33
C ILE A 126 -4.74 -1.79 13.86
N ALA A 127 -4.06 -1.88 12.71
CA ALA A 127 -3.56 -3.15 12.20
C ALA A 127 -2.57 -3.83 13.16
N ILE A 128 -1.65 -3.07 13.78
CA ILE A 128 -0.70 -3.60 14.77
C ILE A 128 -1.46 -4.11 16.02
N LEU A 129 -2.46 -3.38 16.49
CA LEU A 129 -3.26 -3.80 17.64
C LEU A 129 -4.07 -5.07 17.32
N VAL A 130 -4.72 -5.12 16.17
CA VAL A 130 -5.50 -6.29 15.73
C VAL A 130 -4.59 -7.52 15.56
N ALA A 131 -3.43 -7.37 14.92
CA ALA A 131 -2.46 -8.45 14.74
C ALA A 131 -1.95 -9.00 16.09
N GLY A 132 -1.73 -8.12 17.06
CA GLY A 132 -1.23 -8.51 18.38
C GLY A 132 -2.32 -9.07 19.30
N PHE A 133 -3.50 -8.42 19.38
CA PHE A 133 -4.56 -8.81 20.32
C PHE A 133 -5.47 -9.92 19.76
N LEU A 134 -5.86 -9.84 18.49
CA LEU A 134 -6.84 -10.76 17.92
C LEU A 134 -6.18 -12.00 17.34
N PHE A 135 -5.12 -11.81 16.57
CA PHE A 135 -4.45 -12.91 15.87
C PHE A 135 -3.27 -13.50 16.64
N HIS A 136 -2.82 -12.89 17.72
CA HIS A 136 -1.66 -13.32 18.54
C HIS A 136 -0.40 -13.64 17.70
N GLN A 137 -0.31 -13.08 16.49
CA GLN A 137 0.79 -13.31 15.55
C GLN A 137 2.09 -12.65 16.00
N GLU A 138 1.98 -11.61 16.82
CA GLU A 138 3.13 -10.87 17.33
C GLU A 138 3.02 -10.61 18.83
N LYS A 139 4.14 -10.74 19.54
CA LYS A 139 4.22 -10.33 20.95
C LYS A 139 4.13 -8.81 21.04
N ILE A 140 3.13 -8.29 21.74
CA ILE A 140 3.00 -6.87 22.02
C ILE A 140 4.04 -6.52 23.07
N THR A 141 5.10 -5.84 22.63
CA THR A 141 6.16 -5.36 23.53
C THR A 141 5.83 -3.93 23.96
N SER A 142 6.21 -3.55 25.18
CA SER A 142 6.03 -2.17 25.68
C SER A 142 6.56 -1.10 24.72
N ARG A 143 7.64 -1.39 24.00
CA ARG A 143 8.19 -0.49 22.97
C ARG A 143 7.22 -0.25 21.81
N LYS A 144 6.46 -1.28 21.38
CA LYS A 144 5.44 -1.16 20.32
C LYS A 144 4.27 -0.31 20.79
N ILE A 145 3.81 -0.51 22.04
CA ILE A 145 2.74 0.29 22.64
C ILE A 145 3.15 1.75 22.74
N THR A 146 4.35 2.03 23.26
CA THR A 146 4.87 3.39 23.35
C THR A 146 4.99 4.05 21.98
N GLY A 147 5.48 3.31 20.97
CA GLY A 147 5.55 3.79 19.59
C GLY A 147 4.16 4.13 19.01
N CYS A 148 3.17 3.30 19.26
CA CYS A 148 1.78 3.55 18.84
C CYS A 148 1.19 4.80 19.51
N ILE A 149 1.38 4.95 20.84
CA ILE A 149 0.88 6.11 21.59
C ILE A 149 1.54 7.41 21.10
N LEU A 150 2.85 7.43 20.93
CA LEU A 150 3.57 8.60 20.42
C LEU A 150 3.18 8.92 18.98
N GLY A 151 3.04 7.91 18.12
CA GLY A 151 2.57 8.08 16.74
C GLY A 151 1.16 8.63 16.67
N PHE A 152 0.24 8.11 17.47
CA PHE A 152 -1.15 8.59 17.55
C PHE A 152 -1.23 10.02 18.08
N ALA A 153 -0.47 10.36 19.13
CA ALA A 153 -0.38 11.72 19.66
C ALA A 153 0.20 12.72 18.65
N GLY A 154 1.09 12.26 17.73
CA GLY A 154 1.59 13.08 16.63
C GLY A 154 0.55 13.40 15.56
N VAL A 155 -0.43 12.52 15.35
CA VAL A 155 -1.54 12.70 14.39
C VAL A 155 -2.58 13.69 14.92
N ASP A 156 -2.83 13.69 16.23
CA ASP A 156 -3.88 14.52 16.88
C ASP A 156 -3.50 16.02 17.03
N ARG A 157 -2.28 16.40 16.70
CA ARG A 157 -1.75 17.76 16.94
C ARG A 157 -2.05 18.79 15.83
N LYS A 158 -3.18 18.64 15.07
CA LYS A 158 -3.59 19.70 14.11
C LYS A 158 -5.08 19.98 14.18
#